data_f0b56002b1fbae632b1a102f0a97e1cd
#
_entry.id   f0b56002b1fbae632b1a102f0a97e1cd
#
_cell.length_a   1.000
_cell.length_b   1.000
_cell.length_c   1.000
_cell.angle_alpha   90.00
_cell.angle_beta   90.00
_cell.angle_gamma   90.00
#
_symmetry.space_group_name_H-M   'P 1'
#
loop_
_entity.id
_entity.type
_entity.pdbx_description
1 polymer ?
#
loop_
_entity_poly.entity_id
_entity_poly.type
_entity_poly.pdbx_seq_one_letter_code
_entity_poly.pdbx_strand_id
1 'polypeptide(L)'
;MNVGELCKRAPVTAKPFDDLVAVAQLMRKEHVGYIVVVEPSVHESAFNPIGVVTDRDIVIGVVAKGVDPKSLQVSDVMSREPALAFEEESVGAALRKMRKIGVRRLPVVGKLEELIGVISLDDIIDKLVGELEDAAGSIRSEQMIERALRK
;
A
#
# COMPACT_ATOMS: atom_id res chain seq x y z
N MET A 1 -13.36 6.93 9.47
CA MET A 1 -12.08 6.24 9.19
C MET A 1 -11.53 6.75 7.87
N ASN A 2 -10.39 7.38 7.91
CA ASN A 2 -9.67 7.86 6.74
C ASN A 2 -8.44 6.99 6.42
N VAL A 3 -7.86 7.22 5.25
CA VAL A 3 -6.72 6.45 4.75
C VAL A 3 -5.50 6.61 5.65
N GLY A 4 -5.25 7.82 6.18
CA GLY A 4 -4.11 8.11 7.04
C GLY A 4 -4.11 7.37 8.36
N GLU A 5 -5.28 6.98 8.86
CA GLU A 5 -5.42 6.18 10.09
C GLU A 5 -4.99 4.72 9.89
N LEU A 6 -5.11 4.20 8.66
CA LEU A 6 -4.81 2.81 8.32
C LEU A 6 -3.51 2.61 7.56
N CYS A 7 -2.98 3.63 6.90
CA CYS A 7 -1.80 3.47 6.07
C CYS A 7 -0.58 3.06 6.90
N LYS A 8 0.21 2.14 6.36
CA LYS A 8 1.53 1.81 6.89
C LYS A 8 2.50 2.93 6.54
N ARG A 9 2.98 3.65 7.55
CA ARG A 9 3.97 4.71 7.38
C ARG A 9 5.36 4.13 7.14
N ALA A 10 6.27 4.94 6.61
CA ALA A 10 7.63 4.54 6.23
C ALA A 10 7.65 3.35 5.24
N PRO A 11 7.02 3.49 4.06
CA PRO A 11 7.03 2.45 3.04
C PRO A 11 8.45 2.22 2.52
N VAL A 12 8.70 1.01 2.02
CA VAL A 12 9.94 0.70 1.31
C VAL A 12 9.92 1.42 -0.03
N THR A 13 10.99 2.17 -0.32
CA THR A 13 11.09 3.00 -1.52
C THR A 13 12.32 2.67 -2.34
N ALA A 14 12.28 3.03 -3.61
CA ALA A 14 13.41 3.00 -4.53
C ALA A 14 13.44 4.27 -5.38
N LYS A 15 14.56 4.54 -5.99
CA LYS A 15 14.71 5.63 -6.96
C LYS A 15 14.60 5.06 -8.38
N PRO A 16 14.20 5.86 -9.38
CA PRO A 16 14.01 5.37 -10.75
C PRO A 16 15.26 4.77 -11.38
N PHE A 17 16.45 5.24 -10.99
CA PHE A 17 17.74 4.77 -11.52
C PHE A 17 18.42 3.70 -10.67
N ASP A 18 17.76 3.20 -9.63
CA ASP A 18 18.28 2.08 -8.86
C ASP A 18 18.32 0.82 -9.72
N ASP A 19 19.34 -0.01 -9.47
CA ASP A 19 19.54 -1.30 -10.11
C ASP A 19 18.35 -2.24 -9.77
N LEU A 20 17.78 -2.88 -10.79
CA LEU A 20 16.61 -3.74 -10.60
C LEU A 20 16.91 -4.96 -9.71
N VAL A 21 18.13 -5.53 -9.82
CA VAL A 21 18.54 -6.65 -8.96
C VAL A 21 18.64 -6.20 -7.51
N ALA A 22 19.20 -5.00 -7.27
CA ALA A 22 19.26 -4.44 -5.92
C ALA A 22 17.86 -4.23 -5.32
N VAL A 23 16.91 -3.79 -6.12
CA VAL A 23 15.51 -3.63 -5.69
C VAL A 23 14.85 -4.98 -5.41
N ALA A 24 15.09 -6.01 -6.23
CA ALA A 24 14.62 -7.37 -5.95
C ALA A 24 15.22 -7.93 -4.64
N GLN A 25 16.50 -7.66 -4.38
CA GLN A 25 17.16 -8.02 -3.11
C GLN A 25 16.54 -7.26 -1.92
N LEU A 26 16.19 -5.99 -2.11
CA LEU A 26 15.50 -5.18 -1.10
C LEU A 26 14.12 -5.77 -0.78
N MET A 27 13.34 -6.17 -1.80
CA MET A 27 12.06 -6.87 -1.60
C MET A 27 12.22 -8.12 -0.74
N ARG A 28 13.27 -8.92 -1.02
CA ARG A 28 13.57 -10.13 -0.26
C ARG A 28 13.95 -9.80 1.19
N LYS A 29 14.80 -8.81 1.40
CA LYS A 29 15.28 -8.40 2.73
C LYS A 29 14.15 -7.86 3.61
N GLU A 30 13.32 -6.99 3.05
CA GLU A 30 12.22 -6.32 3.76
C GLU A 30 10.91 -7.14 3.76
N HIS A 31 10.89 -8.30 3.12
CA HIS A 31 9.71 -9.18 2.98
C HIS A 31 8.50 -8.46 2.37
N VAL A 32 8.73 -7.66 1.34
CA VAL A 32 7.69 -6.92 0.61
C VAL A 32 7.72 -7.26 -0.88
N GLY A 33 6.55 -7.29 -1.50
CA GLY A 33 6.40 -7.47 -2.96
C GLY A 33 5.93 -6.19 -3.66
N TYR A 34 6.03 -5.03 -3.01
CA TYR A 34 5.56 -3.74 -3.52
C TYR A 34 6.48 -2.63 -3.02
N ILE A 35 7.03 -1.87 -3.92
CA ILE A 35 7.94 -0.75 -3.62
C ILE A 35 7.43 0.50 -4.34
N VAL A 36 7.41 1.62 -3.63
CA VAL A 36 7.09 2.92 -4.21
C VAL A 36 8.35 3.54 -4.77
N VAL A 37 8.31 3.94 -6.02
CA VAL A 37 9.41 4.65 -6.68
C VAL A 37 9.21 6.14 -6.47
N VAL A 38 10.22 6.80 -5.95
CA VAL A 38 10.13 8.20 -5.51
C VAL A 38 11.22 9.06 -6.14
N GLU A 39 10.92 10.35 -6.22
CA GLU A 39 11.90 11.41 -6.53
C GLU A 39 11.86 12.49 -5.44
N PRO A 40 12.93 13.28 -5.29
CA PRO A 40 12.93 14.40 -4.36
C PRO A 40 11.80 15.38 -4.67
N SER A 41 11.07 15.80 -3.64
CA SER A 41 10.07 16.87 -3.76
C SER A 41 10.75 18.23 -3.83
N VAL A 42 10.03 19.22 -4.33
CA VAL A 42 10.40 20.63 -4.20
C VAL A 42 10.32 21.14 -2.75
N HIS A 43 9.65 20.39 -1.89
CA HIS A 43 9.57 20.64 -0.45
C HIS A 43 10.68 19.90 0.27
N GLU A 44 11.43 20.58 1.12
CA GLU A 44 12.59 20.04 1.83
C GLU A 44 12.29 18.71 2.53
N SER A 45 13.20 17.75 2.37
CA SER A 45 13.18 16.42 3.00
C SER A 45 11.98 15.53 2.64
N ALA A 46 11.18 15.91 1.65
CA ALA A 46 10.05 15.12 1.16
C ALA A 46 10.37 14.41 -0.16
N PHE A 47 9.60 13.35 -0.44
CA PHE A 47 9.68 12.59 -1.68
C PHE A 47 8.30 12.42 -2.28
N ASN A 48 8.19 12.57 -3.60
CA ASN A 48 6.95 12.36 -4.32
C ASN A 48 6.95 10.98 -4.99
N PRO A 49 5.86 10.22 -4.92
CA PRO A 49 5.74 8.95 -5.63
C PRO A 49 5.56 9.20 -7.13
N ILE A 50 6.44 8.63 -7.93
CA ILE A 50 6.43 8.73 -9.40
C ILE A 50 6.13 7.41 -10.08
N GLY A 51 6.18 6.31 -9.35
CA GLY A 51 5.93 4.99 -9.87
C GLY A 51 5.78 3.97 -8.76
N VAL A 52 5.44 2.77 -9.16
CA VAL A 52 5.42 1.58 -8.31
C VAL A 52 6.02 0.41 -9.06
N VAL A 53 6.69 -0.49 -8.34
CA VAL A 53 7.20 -1.74 -8.88
C VAL A 53 6.82 -2.88 -7.94
N THR A 54 6.37 -3.99 -8.52
CA THR A 54 5.98 -5.18 -7.78
C THR A 54 6.87 -6.37 -8.17
N ASP A 55 6.91 -7.38 -7.30
CA ASP A 55 7.53 -8.68 -7.61
C ASP A 55 6.90 -9.31 -8.86
N ARG A 56 5.59 -9.17 -9.04
CA ARG A 56 4.88 -9.62 -10.25
C ARG A 56 5.38 -8.90 -11.50
N ASP A 57 5.63 -7.61 -11.46
CA ASP A 57 6.18 -6.84 -12.58
C ASP A 57 7.55 -7.40 -13.01
N ILE A 58 8.41 -7.75 -12.04
CA ILE A 58 9.70 -8.34 -12.31
C ILE A 58 9.57 -9.72 -12.95
N VAL A 59 8.69 -10.57 -12.40
CA VAL A 59 8.48 -11.92 -12.95
C VAL A 59 7.94 -11.86 -14.38
N ILE A 60 6.89 -11.08 -14.61
CA ILE A 60 6.20 -11.05 -15.93
C ILE A 60 6.93 -10.16 -16.93
N GLY A 61 7.47 -9.03 -16.48
CA GLY A 61 8.12 -8.05 -17.35
C GLY A 61 9.56 -8.37 -17.71
N VAL A 62 10.25 -9.14 -16.88
CA VAL A 62 11.69 -9.42 -17.03
C VAL A 62 11.96 -10.92 -17.18
N VAL A 63 11.64 -11.72 -16.17
CA VAL A 63 11.96 -13.15 -16.15
C VAL A 63 11.23 -13.89 -17.27
N ALA A 64 9.93 -13.68 -17.42
CA ALA A 64 9.12 -14.34 -18.47
C ALA A 64 9.51 -13.94 -19.88
N LYS A 65 10.10 -12.77 -20.06
CA LYS A 65 10.62 -12.29 -21.36
C LYS A 65 12.06 -12.68 -21.64
N GLY A 66 12.73 -13.34 -20.69
CA GLY A 66 14.14 -13.73 -20.84
C GLY A 66 15.11 -12.57 -20.87
N VAL A 67 14.74 -11.40 -20.33
CA VAL A 67 15.63 -10.23 -20.25
C VAL A 67 16.55 -10.38 -19.04
N ASP A 68 17.83 -10.02 -19.21
CA ASP A 68 18.78 -10.02 -18.09
C ASP A 68 18.45 -8.88 -17.12
N PRO A 69 18.05 -9.18 -15.87
CA PRO A 69 17.70 -8.14 -14.90
C PRO A 69 18.87 -7.24 -14.54
N LYS A 70 20.13 -7.68 -14.72
CA LYS A 70 21.32 -6.87 -14.46
C LYS A 70 21.48 -5.70 -15.43
N SER A 71 20.83 -5.75 -16.59
CA SER A 71 20.84 -4.69 -17.58
C SER A 71 19.76 -3.63 -17.37
N LEU A 72 18.91 -3.77 -16.35
CA LEU A 72 17.73 -2.96 -16.14
C LEU A 72 17.81 -2.12 -14.86
N GLN A 73 17.20 -0.94 -14.95
CA GLN A 73 16.90 -0.06 -13.83
C GLN A 73 15.40 -0.17 -13.48
N VAL A 74 15.03 0.30 -12.29
CA VAL A 74 13.64 0.33 -11.83
C VAL A 74 12.73 1.06 -12.82
N SER A 75 13.19 2.18 -13.38
CA SER A 75 12.44 2.97 -14.37
C SER A 75 12.07 2.22 -15.64
N ASP A 76 12.78 1.12 -15.97
CA ASP A 76 12.48 0.28 -17.13
C ASP A 76 11.28 -0.65 -16.89
N VAL A 77 10.94 -0.91 -15.64
CA VAL A 77 9.94 -1.91 -15.23
C VAL A 77 8.76 -1.30 -14.46
N MET A 78 8.96 -0.20 -13.76
CA MET A 78 7.94 0.42 -12.91
C MET A 78 6.69 0.85 -13.70
N SER A 79 5.53 0.79 -13.09
CA SER A 79 4.33 1.49 -13.54
C SER A 79 4.45 2.95 -13.16
N ARG A 80 4.33 3.83 -14.15
CA ARG A 80 4.41 5.29 -13.96
C ARG A 80 3.06 5.87 -13.55
N GLU A 81 3.09 7.06 -12.97
CA GLU A 81 1.88 7.80 -12.57
C GLU A 81 0.91 6.91 -11.77
N PRO A 82 1.36 6.39 -10.62
CA PRO A 82 0.54 5.49 -9.83
C PRO A 82 -0.70 6.22 -9.33
N ALA A 83 -1.82 5.50 -9.25
CA ALA A 83 -2.97 6.05 -8.55
C ALA A 83 -2.62 6.23 -7.07
N LEU A 84 -2.94 7.40 -6.55
CA LEU A 84 -2.63 7.81 -5.18
C LEU A 84 -3.90 7.83 -4.33
N ALA A 85 -3.74 7.60 -3.03
CA ALA A 85 -4.74 7.92 -2.03
C ALA A 85 -4.25 9.11 -1.20
N PHE A 86 -5.12 10.05 -0.89
CA PHE A 86 -4.79 11.16 0.01
C PHE A 86 -5.03 10.75 1.46
N GLU A 87 -4.21 11.26 2.38
CA GLU A 87 -4.30 10.95 3.80
C GLU A 87 -5.70 11.18 4.39
N GLU A 88 -6.36 12.26 3.96
CA GLU A 88 -7.70 12.65 4.43
C GLU A 88 -8.84 11.93 3.68
N GLU A 89 -8.52 11.17 2.64
CA GLU A 89 -9.52 10.43 1.84
C GLU A 89 -10.17 9.33 2.68
N SER A 90 -11.46 9.08 2.45
CA SER A 90 -12.14 7.98 3.13
C SER A 90 -11.66 6.63 2.61
N VAL A 91 -11.59 5.63 3.49
CA VAL A 91 -11.25 4.25 3.13
C VAL A 91 -12.17 3.70 2.04
N GLY A 92 -13.46 4.06 2.07
CA GLY A 92 -14.41 3.67 1.02
C GLY A 92 -14.06 4.24 -0.36
N ALA A 93 -13.53 5.48 -0.42
CA ALA A 93 -13.08 6.07 -1.68
C ALA A 93 -11.82 5.37 -2.20
N ALA A 94 -10.86 5.05 -1.32
CA ALA A 94 -9.68 4.28 -1.67
C ALA A 94 -10.04 2.88 -2.21
N LEU A 95 -11.00 2.18 -1.59
CA LEU A 95 -11.49 0.88 -2.08
C LEU A 95 -12.11 0.98 -3.47
N ARG A 96 -12.94 2.00 -3.73
CA ARG A 96 -13.50 2.22 -5.08
C ARG A 96 -12.42 2.48 -6.12
N LYS A 97 -11.38 3.23 -5.74
CA LYS A 97 -10.22 3.50 -6.59
C LYS A 97 -9.46 2.20 -6.89
N MET A 98 -9.12 1.41 -5.86
CA MET A 98 -8.47 0.10 -6.03
C MET A 98 -9.27 -0.82 -6.96
N ARG A 99 -10.59 -0.89 -6.77
CA ARG A 99 -11.49 -1.70 -7.63
C ARG A 99 -11.49 -1.23 -9.09
N LYS A 100 -11.56 0.09 -9.30
CA LYS A 100 -11.64 0.67 -10.65
C LYS A 100 -10.39 0.38 -11.49
N ILE A 101 -9.21 0.42 -10.86
CA ILE A 101 -7.93 0.26 -11.56
C ILE A 101 -7.32 -1.15 -11.39
N GLY A 102 -7.95 -2.01 -10.62
CA GLY A 102 -7.51 -3.41 -10.45
C GLY A 102 -6.23 -3.57 -9.63
N VAL A 103 -6.02 -2.72 -8.60
CA VAL A 103 -4.86 -2.79 -7.71
C VAL A 103 -5.26 -3.07 -6.27
N ARG A 104 -4.34 -3.61 -5.48
CA ARG A 104 -4.55 -3.95 -4.06
C ARG A 104 -3.80 -3.03 -3.10
N ARG A 105 -3.03 -2.07 -3.61
CA ARG A 105 -2.25 -1.11 -2.82
C ARG A 105 -2.24 0.24 -3.51
N LEU A 106 -2.20 1.29 -2.71
CA LEU A 106 -2.04 2.66 -3.17
C LEU A 106 -0.99 3.35 -2.32
N PRO A 107 -0.06 4.10 -2.94
CA PRO A 107 0.75 5.06 -2.20
C PRO A 107 -0.17 6.11 -1.59
N VAL A 108 0.11 6.48 -0.35
CA VAL A 108 -0.63 7.50 0.40
C VAL A 108 0.21 8.76 0.47
N VAL A 109 -0.39 9.86 0.09
CA VAL A 109 0.26 11.17 0.05
C VAL A 109 -0.43 12.16 0.95
N GLY A 110 0.34 13.12 1.45
CA GLY A 110 -0.15 14.27 2.19
C GLY A 110 -0.63 15.40 1.28
N LYS A 111 -0.83 16.57 1.87
CA LYS A 111 -1.36 17.76 1.16
C LYS A 111 -0.44 18.33 0.09
N LEU A 112 0.86 18.13 0.24
CA LEU A 112 1.88 18.58 -0.70
C LEU A 112 2.32 17.46 -1.67
N GLU A 113 1.49 16.41 -1.78
CA GLU A 113 1.76 15.21 -2.58
C GLU A 113 3.01 14.42 -2.16
N GLU A 114 3.54 14.72 -0.97
CA GLU A 114 4.63 13.97 -0.36
C GLU A 114 4.17 12.56 0.05
N LEU A 115 5.01 11.56 -0.19
CA LEU A 115 4.74 10.18 0.21
C LEU A 115 4.77 10.04 1.73
N ILE A 116 3.69 9.61 2.33
CA ILE A 116 3.58 9.35 3.76
C ILE A 116 3.42 7.87 4.11
N GLY A 117 2.95 7.06 3.20
CA GLY A 117 2.72 5.65 3.48
C GLY A 117 2.19 4.86 2.30
N VAL A 118 1.74 3.65 2.58
CA VAL A 118 1.02 2.78 1.66
C VAL A 118 -0.21 2.22 2.37
N ILE A 119 -1.34 2.22 1.71
CA ILE A 119 -2.53 1.50 2.16
C ILE A 119 -2.74 0.26 1.30
N SER A 120 -3.00 -0.88 1.94
CA SER A 120 -3.31 -2.13 1.26
C SER A 120 -4.76 -2.57 1.48
N LEU A 121 -5.28 -3.35 0.53
CA LEU A 121 -6.58 -4.00 0.68
C LEU A 121 -6.61 -4.92 1.90
N ASP A 122 -5.50 -5.59 2.17
CA ASP A 122 -5.38 -6.52 3.31
C ASP A 122 -5.53 -5.77 4.65
N ASP A 123 -4.87 -4.61 4.82
CA ASP A 123 -4.99 -3.78 6.03
C ASP A 123 -6.44 -3.26 6.22
N ILE A 124 -7.12 -2.94 5.13
CA ILE A 124 -8.53 -2.50 5.18
C ILE A 124 -9.43 -3.65 5.60
N ILE A 125 -9.24 -4.85 5.04
CA ILE A 125 -10.03 -6.04 5.40
C ILE A 125 -9.83 -6.38 6.87
N ASP A 126 -8.59 -6.42 7.35
CA ASP A 126 -8.28 -6.72 8.77
C ASP A 126 -9.01 -5.73 9.71
N LYS A 127 -9.03 -4.45 9.37
CA LYS A 127 -9.75 -3.45 10.15
C LYS A 127 -11.26 -3.68 10.15
N LEU A 128 -11.85 -3.96 9.00
CA LEU A 128 -13.28 -4.23 8.87
C LEU A 128 -13.70 -5.50 9.61
N VAL A 129 -12.88 -6.54 9.57
CA VAL A 129 -13.10 -7.79 10.34
C VAL A 129 -13.11 -7.47 11.84
N GLY A 130 -12.16 -6.70 12.34
CA GLY A 130 -12.13 -6.29 13.75
C GLY A 130 -13.39 -5.52 14.17
N GLU A 131 -13.88 -4.60 13.34
CA GLU A 131 -15.13 -3.86 13.62
C GLU A 131 -16.37 -4.78 13.65
N LEU A 132 -16.41 -5.78 12.76
CA LEU A 132 -17.47 -6.79 12.76
C LEU A 132 -17.42 -7.70 14.00
N GLU A 133 -16.22 -8.07 14.45
CA GLU A 133 -16.04 -8.85 15.66
C GLU A 133 -16.49 -8.08 16.91
N ASP A 134 -16.17 -6.78 17.00
CA ASP A 134 -16.63 -5.91 18.08
C ASP A 134 -18.16 -5.78 18.10
N ALA A 135 -18.76 -5.60 16.93
CA ALA A 135 -20.23 -5.54 16.81
C ALA A 135 -20.89 -6.85 17.24
N ALA A 136 -20.37 -7.99 16.79
CA ALA A 136 -20.87 -9.31 17.19
C ALA A 136 -20.64 -9.59 18.69
N GLY A 137 -19.52 -9.10 19.24
CA GLY A 137 -19.21 -9.16 20.66
C GLY A 137 -20.22 -8.37 21.50
N SER A 138 -20.62 -7.19 21.04
CA SER A 138 -21.61 -6.35 21.72
C SER A 138 -22.95 -7.06 21.86
N ILE A 139 -23.44 -7.72 20.80
CA ILE A 139 -24.70 -8.49 20.84
C ILE A 139 -24.60 -9.64 21.86
N ARG A 140 -23.51 -10.38 21.87
CA ARG A 140 -23.27 -11.46 22.84
C ARG A 140 -23.23 -10.96 24.27
N SER A 141 -22.58 -9.82 24.52
CA SER A 141 -22.50 -9.20 25.84
C SER A 141 -23.86 -8.73 26.34
N GLU A 142 -24.67 -8.12 25.49
CA GLU A 142 -26.05 -7.71 25.83
C GLU A 142 -26.88 -8.91 26.31
N GLN A 143 -26.87 -10.02 25.58
CA GLN A 143 -27.60 -11.22 25.95
C GLN A 143 -27.14 -11.83 27.27
N MET A 144 -25.84 -11.82 27.55
CA MET A 144 -25.27 -12.31 28.82
C MET A 144 -25.69 -11.43 29.99
N ILE A 145 -25.59 -10.11 29.85
CA ILE A 145 -25.95 -9.13 30.90
C ILE A 145 -27.45 -9.22 31.18
N GLU A 146 -28.29 -9.27 30.15
CA GLU A 146 -29.72 -9.39 30.30
C GLU A 146 -30.13 -10.67 31.07
N ARG A 147 -29.53 -11.82 30.74
CA ARG A 147 -29.77 -13.07 31.45
C ARG A 147 -29.34 -13.02 32.91
N ALA A 148 -28.27 -12.30 33.24
CA ALA A 148 -27.80 -12.13 34.60
C ALA A 148 -28.72 -11.23 35.45
N LEU A 149 -29.31 -10.19 34.84
CA LEU A 149 -30.17 -9.24 35.51
C LEU A 149 -31.62 -9.77 35.74
N ARG A 150 -32.06 -10.75 34.94
CA ARG A 150 -33.40 -11.34 35.03
C ARG A 150 -33.49 -12.64 35.86
N LYS A 151 -32.42 -12.96 36.60
CA LYS A 151 -32.47 -13.98 37.63
C LYS A 151 -33.01 -13.36 38.93
#